data_920aa6e6fcef2c231041169d02734c7b
#
_entry.id   920aa6e6fcef2c231041169d02734c7b
#
_cell.length_a   1.000
_cell.length_b   1.000
_cell.length_c   1.000
_cell.angle_alpha   90.00
_cell.angle_beta   90.00
_cell.angle_gamma   90.00
#
_symmetry.space_group_name_H-M   'P 1'
#
loop_
_entity.id
_entity.type
_entity.pdbx_description
1 polymer ?
#
loop_
_entity_poly.entity_id
_entity_poly.type
_entity_poly.pdbx_seq_one_letter_code
_entity_poly.pdbx_strand_id
1 'polypeptide(L)'
;MSTKEKLNLDTRIGDRFEPVSVTPRQMVEMLDCDETKIKGLTIGQTAYKLSDRFYKTLAAELGIPYGVFGFFTPLEVMTRAAEKEPDMALRVTVDTEKGQALGLTPDKGLPMPVKFIEHVLHGDPRLREVEYGNGMLNAMLDLDDPWEVPNDGTYRVRVRCRVPVDGVGMPDMSLATWRQVCANGAVAEAPLFRTKMEIKDNSGEHFRRLLASFSNPSGVEMLQARMSAAAGTKASVGEVMLLDGLIRRSVANTRNQMLLRERLNEIAQDPCVRYGVTDLANIGLKKRPLLPVGCSVADLLNFASELATHHADLLKPDSTLHSFAGTVLSKGFDLEDLYPNAVRTSAFYLNGVDFSMEAA
;
A
#
# COMPACT_ATOMS: atom_id res chain seq x y z
N MET A 1 5.93 9.91 -12.81
CA MET A 1 4.88 8.92 -12.44
C MET A 1 5.40 7.54 -12.80
N SER A 2 5.59 6.65 -11.84
CA SER A 2 5.95 5.27 -12.13
C SER A 2 4.69 4.54 -12.52
N THR A 3 4.51 4.27 -13.81
CA THR A 3 3.44 3.39 -14.30
C THR A 3 3.67 1.99 -13.74
N LYS A 4 2.65 1.42 -13.12
CA LYS A 4 2.65 0.02 -12.74
C LYS A 4 2.69 -0.84 -13.99
N GLU A 5 3.53 -1.84 -13.98
CA GLU A 5 3.73 -2.79 -15.08
C GLU A 5 3.13 -4.14 -14.68
N LYS A 6 2.26 -4.70 -15.51
CA LYS A 6 1.78 -6.08 -15.32
C LYS A 6 2.86 -7.05 -15.77
N LEU A 7 3.18 -8.01 -14.90
CA LEU A 7 4.20 -9.02 -15.17
C LEU A 7 3.53 -10.36 -15.49
N ASN A 8 4.10 -11.07 -16.45
CA ASN A 8 3.72 -12.44 -16.73
C ASN A 8 4.57 -13.39 -15.87
N LEU A 9 3.94 -14.23 -15.07
CA LEU A 9 4.62 -15.21 -14.21
C LEU A 9 5.17 -16.43 -14.97
N ASP A 10 4.84 -16.59 -16.25
CA ASP A 10 5.48 -17.61 -17.09
C ASP A 10 6.93 -17.25 -17.41
N THR A 11 7.30 -15.97 -17.22
CA THR A 11 8.69 -15.51 -17.28
C THR A 11 9.29 -15.47 -15.88
N ARG A 12 10.57 -15.84 -15.75
CA ARG A 12 11.28 -15.78 -14.47
C ARG A 12 11.49 -14.34 -14.03
N ILE A 13 10.60 -13.84 -13.19
CA ILE A 13 10.63 -12.46 -12.68
C ILE A 13 11.90 -12.24 -11.85
N GLY A 14 12.31 -13.26 -11.08
CA GLY A 14 13.50 -13.19 -10.23
C GLY A 14 14.81 -13.01 -11.00
N ASP A 15 14.87 -13.44 -12.25
CA ASP A 15 16.07 -13.29 -13.09
C ASP A 15 16.21 -11.86 -13.66
N ARG A 16 15.12 -11.09 -13.69
CA ARG A 16 15.13 -9.67 -14.05
C ARG A 16 15.82 -8.80 -13.00
N PHE A 17 15.69 -9.16 -11.73
CA PHE A 17 16.21 -8.38 -10.61
C PHE A 17 17.47 -9.01 -10.05
N GLU A 18 18.63 -8.49 -10.48
CA GLU A 18 19.91 -9.06 -10.10
C GLU A 18 20.55 -8.30 -8.94
N PRO A 19 20.94 -8.99 -7.86
CA PRO A 19 21.74 -8.43 -6.79
C PRO A 19 23.22 -8.46 -7.15
N VAL A 20 23.92 -7.36 -6.95
CA VAL A 20 25.35 -7.23 -7.15
C VAL A 20 25.99 -6.78 -5.84
N SER A 21 26.88 -7.61 -5.29
CA SER A 21 27.64 -7.27 -4.08
C SER A 21 28.76 -6.29 -4.43
N VAL A 22 28.84 -5.21 -3.69
CA VAL A 22 29.78 -4.11 -3.92
C VAL A 22 30.26 -3.52 -2.60
N THR A 23 31.43 -2.86 -2.63
CA THR A 23 31.88 -2.01 -1.52
C THR A 23 31.81 -0.53 -1.93
N PRO A 24 31.85 0.44 -0.99
CA PRO A 24 31.95 1.85 -1.32
C PRO A 24 33.10 2.18 -2.26
N ARG A 25 34.26 1.53 -2.08
CA ARG A 25 35.41 1.68 -2.98
C ARG A 25 35.09 1.26 -4.41
N GLN A 26 34.48 0.08 -4.59
CA GLN A 26 34.06 -0.42 -5.90
C GLN A 26 32.97 0.46 -6.51
N MET A 27 32.04 0.97 -5.71
CA MET A 27 30.99 1.87 -6.17
C MET A 27 31.55 3.16 -6.78
N VAL A 28 32.63 3.73 -6.19
CA VAL A 28 33.30 4.91 -6.76
C VAL A 28 33.83 4.64 -8.16
N GLU A 29 34.38 3.45 -8.40
CA GLU A 29 34.90 3.03 -9.71
C GLU A 29 33.75 2.74 -10.72
N MET A 30 32.62 2.27 -10.24
CA MET A 30 31.45 1.89 -11.05
C MET A 30 30.57 3.07 -11.44
N LEU A 31 30.61 4.19 -10.69
CA LEU A 31 29.80 5.37 -10.98
C LEU A 31 30.34 6.10 -12.22
N ASP A 32 29.55 6.08 -13.30
CA ASP A 32 29.86 6.81 -14.52
C ASP A 32 29.44 8.26 -14.38
N CYS A 33 30.41 9.14 -14.31
CA CYS A 33 30.22 10.57 -14.07
C CYS A 33 30.81 11.40 -15.20
N ASP A 34 30.02 12.32 -15.74
CA ASP A 34 30.54 13.49 -16.43
C ASP A 34 30.87 14.58 -15.40
N GLU A 35 31.65 15.60 -15.80
CA GLU A 35 32.09 16.69 -14.92
C GLU A 35 31.00 17.35 -14.05
N THR A 36 29.71 17.20 -14.42
CA THR A 36 28.57 17.80 -13.72
C THR A 36 27.39 16.85 -13.46
N LYS A 37 27.37 15.66 -14.05
CA LYS A 37 26.21 14.73 -13.95
C LYS A 37 26.66 13.29 -13.91
N ILE A 38 26.02 12.52 -13.01
CA ILE A 38 26.12 11.05 -13.04
C ILE A 38 25.22 10.53 -14.15
N LYS A 39 25.78 9.74 -15.04
CA LYS A 39 25.06 9.07 -16.13
C LYS A 39 24.46 7.75 -15.65
N GLY A 40 25.11 7.07 -14.71
CA GLY A 40 24.64 5.78 -14.23
C GLY A 40 25.68 5.05 -13.37
N LEU A 41 25.45 3.76 -13.26
CA LEU A 41 26.31 2.79 -12.59
C LEU A 41 26.72 1.73 -13.62
N THR A 42 28.01 1.55 -13.85
CA THR A 42 28.52 0.54 -14.78
C THR A 42 28.89 -0.73 -14.02
N ILE A 43 28.20 -1.82 -14.32
CA ILE A 43 28.46 -3.15 -13.74
C ILE A 43 28.91 -4.07 -14.88
N GLY A 44 30.14 -4.53 -14.83
CA GLY A 44 30.74 -5.26 -15.93
C GLY A 44 30.82 -4.39 -17.19
N GLN A 45 30.07 -4.75 -18.23
CA GLN A 45 29.98 -3.99 -19.49
C GLN A 45 28.63 -3.23 -19.65
N THR A 46 27.74 -3.31 -18.67
CA THR A 46 26.40 -2.76 -18.76
C THR A 46 26.26 -1.51 -17.88
N ALA A 47 25.77 -0.43 -18.50
CA ALA A 47 25.46 0.82 -17.79
C ALA A 47 24.00 0.84 -17.36
N TYR A 48 23.74 1.08 -16.07
CA TYR A 48 22.42 1.18 -15.45
C TYR A 48 22.16 2.60 -15.01
N LYS A 49 20.99 3.15 -15.37
CA LYS A 49 20.56 4.47 -14.89
C LYS A 49 20.18 4.39 -13.41
N LEU A 50 20.56 5.41 -12.63
CA LEU A 50 20.16 5.47 -11.22
C LEU A 50 18.68 5.87 -11.09
N SER A 51 17.90 5.09 -10.36
CA SER A 51 16.50 5.44 -10.03
C SER A 51 16.43 6.41 -8.83
N ASP A 52 15.32 7.13 -8.68
CA ASP A 52 15.08 7.95 -7.46
C ASP A 52 15.13 7.09 -6.19
N ARG A 53 14.74 5.84 -6.29
CA ARG A 53 14.80 4.89 -5.18
C ARG A 53 16.24 4.55 -4.80
N PHE A 54 17.15 4.45 -5.76
CA PHE A 54 18.59 4.27 -5.49
C PHE A 54 19.13 5.39 -4.60
N TYR A 55 18.85 6.65 -4.93
CA TYR A 55 19.30 7.79 -4.12
C TYR A 55 18.71 7.77 -2.70
N LYS A 56 17.43 7.41 -2.57
CA LYS A 56 16.78 7.31 -1.26
C LYS A 56 17.38 6.22 -0.39
N THR A 57 17.65 5.06 -0.98
CA THR A 57 18.25 3.95 -0.27
C THR A 57 19.72 4.22 0.07
N LEU A 58 20.48 4.82 -0.83
CA LEU A 58 21.84 5.26 -0.56
C LEU A 58 21.91 6.23 0.61
N ALA A 59 21.02 7.23 0.65
CA ALA A 59 20.92 8.17 1.76
C ALA A 59 20.61 7.44 3.08
N ALA A 60 19.66 6.53 3.06
CA ALA A 60 19.25 5.76 4.24
C ALA A 60 20.38 4.88 4.79
N GLU A 61 21.10 4.15 3.92
CA GLU A 61 22.20 3.29 4.32
C GLU A 61 23.40 4.06 4.90
N LEU A 62 23.65 5.24 4.37
CA LEU A 62 24.72 6.10 4.89
C LEU A 62 24.29 6.97 6.06
N GLY A 63 23.02 6.91 6.49
CA GLY A 63 22.48 7.71 7.58
C GLY A 63 22.47 9.21 7.30
N ILE A 64 22.36 9.63 6.02
CA ILE A 64 22.35 11.02 5.60
C ILE A 64 20.96 11.47 5.10
N PRO A 65 20.61 12.76 5.26
CA PRO A 65 19.36 13.28 4.71
C PRO A 65 19.35 13.20 3.17
N TYR A 66 18.23 12.77 2.57
CA TYR A 66 18.08 12.73 1.10
C TYR A 66 18.37 14.06 0.41
N GLY A 67 18.07 15.19 1.06
CA GLY A 67 18.34 16.54 0.55
C GLY A 67 19.82 16.83 0.28
N VAL A 68 20.75 15.99 0.77
CA VAL A 68 22.20 16.08 0.48
C VAL A 68 22.48 16.02 -1.02
N PHE A 69 21.71 15.25 -1.78
CA PHE A 69 21.85 15.14 -3.23
C PHE A 69 21.42 16.39 -4.02
N GLY A 70 20.88 17.39 -3.36
CA GLY A 70 20.72 18.73 -3.94
C GLY A 70 22.01 19.55 -3.97
N PHE A 71 23.05 19.12 -3.21
CA PHE A 71 24.33 19.82 -3.04
C PHE A 71 25.53 18.98 -3.48
N PHE A 72 25.45 17.67 -3.32
CA PHE A 72 26.53 16.72 -3.61
C PHE A 72 26.04 15.66 -4.58
N THR A 73 26.92 15.24 -5.47
CA THR A 73 26.68 14.12 -6.37
C THR A 73 26.78 12.78 -5.62
N PRO A 74 26.14 11.71 -6.09
CA PRO A 74 26.36 10.36 -5.54
C PRO A 74 27.84 9.94 -5.53
N LEU A 75 28.62 10.37 -6.50
CA LEU A 75 30.07 10.10 -6.53
C LEU A 75 30.77 10.75 -5.34
N GLU A 76 30.54 12.04 -5.07
CA GLU A 76 31.13 12.72 -3.91
C GLU A 76 30.71 12.07 -2.60
N VAL A 77 29.43 11.68 -2.49
CA VAL A 77 28.91 10.98 -1.31
C VAL A 77 29.58 9.61 -1.15
N MET A 78 29.69 8.83 -2.23
CA MET A 78 30.36 7.52 -2.19
C MET A 78 31.87 7.61 -1.96
N THR A 79 32.54 8.63 -2.49
CA THR A 79 33.94 8.89 -2.21
C THR A 79 34.17 9.11 -0.72
N ARG A 80 33.32 9.91 -0.07
CA ARG A 80 33.36 10.11 1.37
C ARG A 80 33.06 8.85 2.17
N ALA A 81 32.11 8.03 1.72
CA ALA A 81 31.80 6.74 2.33
C ALA A 81 33.01 5.78 2.18
N ALA A 82 33.66 5.74 1.01
CA ALA A 82 34.83 4.92 0.76
C ALA A 82 36.08 5.35 1.58
N GLU A 83 36.21 6.64 1.88
CA GLU A 83 37.25 7.14 2.78
C GLU A 83 37.04 6.66 4.22
N LYS A 84 35.78 6.55 4.65
CA LYS A 84 35.42 6.22 6.03
C LYS A 84 35.27 4.72 6.26
N GLU A 85 34.56 4.03 5.38
CA GLU A 85 34.24 2.61 5.48
C GLU A 85 34.41 1.91 4.10
N PRO A 86 35.66 1.76 3.62
CA PRO A 86 35.93 1.31 2.24
C PRO A 86 35.43 -0.10 1.93
N ASP A 87 35.36 -0.96 2.94
CA ASP A 87 35.06 -2.39 2.80
C ASP A 87 33.65 -2.76 3.34
N MET A 88 32.80 -1.76 3.62
CA MET A 88 31.41 -2.02 4.02
C MET A 88 30.69 -2.84 2.95
N ALA A 89 30.13 -3.99 3.35
CA ALA A 89 29.44 -4.87 2.41
C ALA A 89 28.07 -4.29 2.02
N LEU A 90 27.92 -3.90 0.78
CA LEU A 90 26.72 -3.37 0.19
C LEU A 90 26.23 -4.26 -0.96
N ARG A 91 24.94 -4.19 -1.25
CA ARG A 91 24.31 -4.87 -2.37
C ARG A 91 23.47 -3.88 -3.16
N VAL A 92 23.79 -3.75 -4.45
CA VAL A 92 22.98 -3.01 -5.42
C VAL A 92 22.05 -3.99 -6.13
N THR A 93 20.78 -3.67 -6.24
CA THR A 93 19.84 -4.43 -7.07
C THR A 93 19.60 -3.68 -8.38
N VAL A 94 19.77 -4.37 -9.50
CA VAL A 94 19.52 -3.83 -10.84
C VAL A 94 18.31 -4.48 -11.50
N ASP A 95 17.54 -3.69 -12.23
CA ASP A 95 16.51 -4.16 -13.17
C ASP A 95 17.17 -4.27 -14.55
N THR A 96 17.44 -5.50 -14.98
CA THR A 96 18.16 -5.78 -16.23
C THR A 96 17.34 -5.42 -17.46
N GLU A 97 16.00 -5.52 -17.40
CA GLU A 97 15.12 -5.17 -18.51
C GLU A 97 15.01 -3.65 -18.70
N LYS A 98 14.95 -2.89 -17.60
CA LYS A 98 14.87 -1.42 -17.67
C LYS A 98 16.23 -0.74 -17.71
N GLY A 99 17.31 -1.48 -17.50
CA GLY A 99 18.64 -0.91 -17.40
C GLY A 99 18.73 0.11 -16.24
N GLN A 100 18.19 -0.24 -15.06
CA GLN A 100 18.13 0.66 -13.90
C GLN A 100 18.74 0.03 -12.64
N ALA A 101 19.55 0.78 -11.92
CA ALA A 101 19.89 0.48 -10.53
C ALA A 101 18.75 0.97 -9.61
N LEU A 102 18.12 0.02 -8.90
CA LEU A 102 16.90 0.25 -8.16
C LEU A 102 17.14 0.71 -6.72
N GLY A 103 18.01 0.02 -6.00
CA GLY A 103 18.23 0.27 -4.59
C GLY A 103 19.56 -0.29 -4.10
N LEU A 104 19.97 0.25 -2.95
CA LEU A 104 21.18 -0.15 -2.22
C LEU A 104 20.78 -0.64 -0.84
N THR A 105 21.30 -1.77 -0.39
CA THR A 105 21.08 -2.35 0.94
C THR A 105 22.39 -2.89 1.51
N PRO A 106 22.50 -3.11 2.84
CA PRO A 106 23.57 -3.89 3.41
C PRO A 106 23.57 -5.31 2.81
N ASP A 107 24.72 -5.80 2.41
CA ASP A 107 24.82 -7.19 1.97
C ASP A 107 24.98 -8.12 3.18
N LYS A 108 23.89 -8.74 3.58
CA LYS A 108 23.82 -9.70 4.68
C LYS A 108 23.90 -11.16 4.20
N GLY A 109 24.22 -11.40 2.92
CA GLY A 109 24.23 -12.73 2.34
C GLY A 109 22.85 -13.40 2.24
N LEU A 110 21.75 -12.67 2.53
CA LEU A 110 20.40 -13.23 2.48
C LEU A 110 19.88 -13.30 1.05
N PRO A 111 19.05 -14.31 0.73
CA PRO A 111 18.46 -14.45 -0.59
C PRO A 111 17.53 -13.28 -0.94
N MET A 112 17.43 -12.98 -2.24
CA MET A 112 16.49 -11.95 -2.71
C MET A 112 15.04 -12.41 -2.54
N PRO A 113 14.18 -11.59 -1.93
CA PRO A 113 12.79 -11.98 -1.66
C PRO A 113 12.02 -12.40 -2.90
N VAL A 114 12.23 -11.73 -4.03
CA VAL A 114 11.53 -12.00 -5.27
C VAL A 114 11.75 -13.43 -5.78
N LYS A 115 12.94 -14.00 -5.63
CA LYS A 115 13.26 -15.35 -6.12
C LYS A 115 12.49 -16.45 -5.40
N PHE A 116 12.40 -16.41 -4.07
CA PHE A 116 11.66 -17.43 -3.33
C PHE A 116 10.16 -17.24 -3.42
N ILE A 117 9.67 -16.00 -3.51
CA ILE A 117 8.24 -15.73 -3.66
C ILE A 117 7.75 -16.15 -5.06
N GLU A 118 8.51 -15.85 -6.10
CA GLU A 118 8.25 -16.36 -7.44
C GLU A 118 8.09 -17.88 -7.44
N HIS A 119 9.06 -18.59 -6.82
CA HIS A 119 9.02 -20.04 -6.73
C HIS A 119 7.76 -20.58 -6.01
N VAL A 120 7.24 -19.87 -5.01
CA VAL A 120 6.03 -20.27 -4.29
C VAL A 120 4.77 -19.95 -5.08
N LEU A 121 4.72 -18.81 -5.77
CA LEU A 121 3.54 -18.34 -6.49
C LEU A 121 3.42 -18.93 -7.89
N HIS A 122 4.53 -19.40 -8.48
CA HIS A 122 4.50 -20.00 -9.82
C HIS A 122 3.62 -21.23 -9.84
N GLY A 123 2.63 -21.24 -10.75
CA GLY A 123 1.66 -22.33 -10.86
C GLY A 123 0.57 -22.34 -9.78
N ASP A 124 0.48 -21.38 -8.88
CA ASP A 124 -0.65 -21.28 -7.95
C ASP A 124 -1.92 -20.86 -8.72
N PRO A 125 -2.97 -21.70 -8.78
CA PRO A 125 -4.18 -21.44 -9.57
C PRO A 125 -4.99 -20.25 -9.05
N ARG A 126 -4.73 -19.81 -7.82
CA ARG A 126 -5.39 -18.65 -7.20
C ARG A 126 -4.77 -17.33 -7.64
N LEU A 127 -3.55 -17.36 -8.19
CA LEU A 127 -2.86 -16.16 -8.61
C LEU A 127 -3.57 -15.50 -9.80
N ARG A 128 -3.91 -14.23 -9.67
CA ARG A 128 -4.65 -13.47 -10.69
C ARG A 128 -3.85 -12.38 -11.34
N GLU A 129 -3.02 -11.72 -10.57
CA GLU A 129 -2.32 -10.54 -11.04
C GLU A 129 -0.98 -10.39 -10.34
N VAL A 130 0.02 -10.00 -11.12
CA VAL A 130 1.31 -9.54 -10.60
C VAL A 130 1.65 -8.22 -11.24
N GLU A 131 1.84 -7.22 -10.42
CA GLU A 131 2.23 -5.87 -10.83
C GLU A 131 3.58 -5.49 -10.25
N TYR A 132 4.38 -4.80 -11.03
CA TYR A 132 5.63 -4.20 -10.57
C TYR A 132 5.59 -2.67 -10.70
N GLY A 133 6.04 -1.99 -9.67
CA GLY A 133 6.20 -0.54 -9.68
C GLY A 133 6.93 -0.04 -8.44
N ASN A 134 7.75 0.99 -8.60
CA ASN A 134 8.50 1.62 -7.51
C ASN A 134 9.36 0.65 -6.65
N GLY A 135 9.98 -0.36 -7.26
CA GLY A 135 10.79 -1.34 -6.55
C GLY A 135 9.97 -2.36 -5.74
N MET A 136 8.63 -2.40 -5.92
CA MET A 136 7.73 -3.33 -5.26
C MET A 136 7.02 -4.20 -6.27
N LEU A 137 7.03 -5.49 -6.03
CA LEU A 137 6.19 -6.46 -6.71
C LEU A 137 4.93 -6.67 -5.86
N ASN A 138 3.76 -6.60 -6.49
CA ASN A 138 2.47 -6.86 -5.86
C ASN A 138 1.83 -8.05 -6.54
N ALA A 139 1.57 -9.12 -5.79
CA ALA A 139 0.84 -10.28 -6.26
C ALA A 139 -0.52 -10.35 -5.57
N MET A 140 -1.56 -10.70 -6.33
CA MET A 140 -2.92 -10.88 -5.84
C MET A 140 -3.38 -12.30 -6.07
N LEU A 141 -3.84 -12.96 -5.00
CA LEU A 141 -4.39 -14.31 -5.05
C LEU A 141 -5.84 -14.31 -4.58
N ASP A 142 -6.74 -14.95 -5.35
CA ASP A 142 -8.13 -15.18 -4.92
C ASP A 142 -8.15 -16.28 -3.85
N LEU A 143 -8.86 -16.05 -2.74
CA LEU A 143 -8.99 -17.04 -1.67
C LEU A 143 -10.28 -17.84 -1.76
N ASP A 144 -11.33 -17.23 -2.29
CA ASP A 144 -12.68 -17.81 -2.34
C ASP A 144 -13.38 -17.48 -3.66
N ASP A 145 -14.55 -18.08 -3.83
CA ASP A 145 -15.49 -17.73 -4.88
C ASP A 145 -16.11 -16.34 -4.60
N PRO A 146 -16.53 -15.63 -5.65
CA PRO A 146 -17.18 -14.35 -5.47
C PRO A 146 -18.51 -14.52 -4.72
N TRP A 147 -18.81 -13.56 -3.83
CA TRP A 147 -20.11 -13.50 -3.15
C TRP A 147 -20.80 -12.18 -3.42
N GLU A 148 -22.12 -12.17 -3.34
CA GLU A 148 -22.94 -10.98 -3.51
C GLU A 148 -23.22 -10.32 -2.16
N VAL A 149 -23.00 -9.01 -2.10
CA VAL A 149 -23.47 -8.16 -1.00
C VAL A 149 -24.76 -7.49 -1.48
N PRO A 150 -25.90 -7.70 -0.82
CA PRO A 150 -27.17 -7.12 -1.24
C PRO A 150 -27.10 -5.60 -1.42
N ASN A 151 -27.54 -5.13 -2.59
CA ASN A 151 -27.54 -3.71 -3.01
C ASN A 151 -26.16 -3.07 -3.15
N ASP A 152 -25.07 -3.83 -3.12
CA ASP A 152 -23.73 -3.26 -3.21
C ASP A 152 -22.87 -3.91 -4.33
N GLY A 153 -23.03 -5.18 -4.61
CA GLY A 153 -22.35 -5.85 -5.74
C GLY A 153 -21.56 -7.09 -5.37
N THR A 154 -20.76 -7.55 -6.31
CA THR A 154 -19.95 -8.77 -6.21
C THR A 154 -18.60 -8.48 -5.58
N TYR A 155 -18.23 -9.27 -4.59
CA TYR A 155 -16.97 -9.17 -3.85
C TYR A 155 -16.16 -10.47 -3.93
N ARG A 156 -14.85 -10.35 -3.69
CA ARG A 156 -13.93 -11.46 -3.42
C ARG A 156 -12.98 -11.09 -2.30
N VAL A 157 -12.57 -12.08 -1.51
CA VAL A 157 -11.43 -11.91 -0.62
C VAL A 157 -10.16 -12.33 -1.35
N ARG A 158 -9.13 -11.51 -1.24
CA ARG A 158 -7.83 -11.74 -1.85
C ARG A 158 -6.72 -11.66 -0.81
N VAL A 159 -5.67 -12.42 -1.03
CA VAL A 159 -4.37 -12.14 -0.40
C VAL A 159 -3.59 -11.22 -1.32
N ARG A 160 -3.14 -10.11 -0.79
CA ARG A 160 -2.15 -9.24 -1.42
C ARG A 160 -0.78 -9.50 -0.83
N CYS A 161 0.16 -9.88 -1.67
CA CYS A 161 1.57 -10.05 -1.32
C CYS A 161 2.35 -8.87 -1.89
N ARG A 162 3.08 -8.14 -1.04
CA ARG A 162 3.98 -7.06 -1.47
C ARG A 162 5.41 -7.46 -1.18
N VAL A 163 6.25 -7.40 -2.20
CA VAL A 163 7.63 -7.88 -2.16
C VAL A 163 8.57 -6.80 -2.68
N PRO A 164 9.46 -6.26 -1.84
CA PRO A 164 10.51 -5.38 -2.33
C PRO A 164 11.49 -6.18 -3.19
N VAL A 165 11.61 -5.82 -4.46
CA VAL A 165 12.50 -6.52 -5.41
C VAL A 165 13.98 -6.22 -5.16
N ASP A 166 14.26 -5.10 -4.49
CA ASP A 166 15.62 -4.64 -4.14
C ASP A 166 16.05 -5.01 -2.72
N GLY A 167 15.21 -5.73 -1.98
CA GLY A 167 15.49 -6.10 -0.59
C GLY A 167 15.34 -4.95 0.42
N VAL A 168 14.91 -3.75 -0.02
CA VAL A 168 14.66 -2.62 0.86
C VAL A 168 13.30 -2.74 1.51
N GLY A 169 13.26 -3.11 2.77
CA GLY A 169 12.06 -3.38 3.53
C GLY A 169 11.74 -4.89 3.58
N MET A 170 10.66 -5.20 4.27
CA MET A 170 10.21 -6.59 4.46
C MET A 170 9.05 -6.89 3.51
N PRO A 171 9.01 -8.11 2.92
CA PRO A 171 7.79 -8.61 2.29
C PRO A 171 6.63 -8.58 3.28
N ASP A 172 5.45 -8.30 2.79
CA ASP A 172 4.24 -8.37 3.60
C ASP A 172 3.08 -9.04 2.85
N MET A 173 2.18 -9.64 3.62
CA MET A 173 0.91 -10.17 3.16
C MET A 173 -0.23 -9.50 3.90
N SER A 174 -1.31 -9.27 3.21
CA SER A 174 -2.55 -8.76 3.80
C SER A 174 -3.77 -9.36 3.13
N LEU A 175 -4.85 -9.50 3.90
CA LEU A 175 -6.16 -9.71 3.30
C LEU A 175 -6.65 -8.41 2.68
N ALA A 176 -7.32 -8.53 1.57
CA ALA A 176 -7.97 -7.43 0.87
C ALA A 176 -9.33 -7.89 0.34
N THR A 177 -10.29 -6.99 0.32
CA THR A 177 -11.53 -7.19 -0.44
C THR A 177 -11.36 -6.59 -1.83
N TRP A 178 -11.84 -7.30 -2.82
CA TRP A 178 -11.93 -6.82 -4.18
C TRP A 178 -13.40 -6.74 -4.58
N ARG A 179 -13.85 -5.57 -5.04
CA ARG A 179 -15.20 -5.34 -5.54
C ARG A 179 -15.17 -5.21 -7.05
N GLN A 180 -16.05 -5.92 -7.73
CA GLN A 180 -16.19 -5.81 -9.17
C GLN A 180 -17.03 -4.57 -9.52
N VAL A 181 -16.36 -3.45 -9.74
CA VAL A 181 -17.00 -2.21 -10.20
C VAL A 181 -16.80 -2.02 -11.71
N CYS A 182 -15.64 -2.49 -12.19
CA CYS A 182 -15.22 -2.47 -13.61
C CYS A 182 -14.19 -3.58 -13.82
N ALA A 183 -13.62 -3.69 -15.01
CA ALA A 183 -12.61 -4.71 -15.32
C ALA A 183 -11.41 -4.74 -14.33
N ASN A 184 -11.08 -3.61 -13.72
CA ASN A 184 -9.94 -3.49 -12.79
C ASN A 184 -10.33 -3.66 -11.31
N GLY A 185 -11.62 -3.59 -10.95
CA GLY A 185 -12.12 -3.70 -9.58
C GLY A 185 -11.60 -2.61 -8.62
N ALA A 186 -12.23 -2.48 -7.47
CA ALA A 186 -11.75 -1.65 -6.36
C ALA A 186 -11.19 -2.55 -5.25
N VAL A 187 -10.05 -2.18 -4.66
CA VAL A 187 -9.35 -2.97 -3.63
C VAL A 187 -9.32 -2.23 -2.31
N ALA A 188 -9.78 -2.87 -1.24
CA ALA A 188 -9.66 -2.40 0.14
C ALA A 188 -8.78 -3.36 0.94
N GLU A 189 -7.68 -2.85 1.50
CA GLU A 189 -6.80 -3.63 2.37
C GLU A 189 -7.33 -3.65 3.81
N ALA A 190 -7.24 -4.80 4.46
CA ALA A 190 -7.62 -4.97 5.87
C ALA A 190 -6.35 -5.01 6.76
N PRO A 191 -5.96 -3.89 7.41
CA PRO A 191 -4.68 -3.79 8.15
C PRO A 191 -4.52 -4.76 9.31
N LEU A 192 -5.61 -5.20 9.95
CA LEU A 192 -5.56 -6.21 11.03
C LEU A 192 -5.10 -7.58 10.52
N PHE A 193 -5.30 -7.85 9.24
CA PHE A 193 -4.88 -9.08 8.59
C PHE A 193 -3.64 -8.85 7.74
N ARG A 194 -2.71 -8.07 8.26
CA ARG A 194 -1.43 -7.81 7.61
C ARG A 194 -0.29 -8.35 8.47
N THR A 195 0.59 -9.10 7.85
CA THR A 195 1.82 -9.55 8.48
C THR A 195 3.02 -9.18 7.62
N LYS A 196 4.13 -8.87 8.29
CA LYS A 196 5.44 -8.68 7.66
C LYS A 196 6.25 -9.95 7.83
N MET A 197 7.05 -10.27 6.83
CA MET A 197 7.88 -11.46 6.83
C MET A 197 9.35 -11.07 6.90
N GLU A 198 10.03 -11.54 7.94
CA GLU A 198 11.47 -11.44 8.03
C GLU A 198 12.14 -12.41 7.06
N ILE A 199 13.16 -11.95 6.34
CA ILE A 199 13.88 -12.75 5.34
C ILE A 199 14.98 -13.54 6.06
N LYS A 200 14.93 -14.87 5.89
CA LYS A 200 15.87 -15.85 6.42
C LYS A 200 16.13 -16.95 5.38
N ASP A 201 17.03 -17.84 5.64
CA ASP A 201 17.36 -18.93 4.72
C ASP A 201 16.18 -19.81 4.30
N ASN A 202 15.21 -20.00 5.21
CA ASN A 202 13.99 -20.79 4.97
C ASN A 202 12.76 -19.94 4.62
N SER A 203 12.95 -18.74 4.10
CA SER A 203 11.86 -17.78 3.84
C SER A 203 10.79 -18.30 2.88
N GLY A 204 11.14 -19.14 1.91
CA GLY A 204 10.16 -19.74 0.99
C GLY A 204 9.14 -20.63 1.70
N GLU A 205 9.59 -21.45 2.65
CA GLU A 205 8.70 -22.28 3.46
C GLU A 205 7.87 -21.45 4.43
N HIS A 206 8.46 -20.43 5.02
CA HIS A 206 7.75 -19.51 5.89
C HIS A 206 6.66 -18.75 5.10
N PHE A 207 6.95 -18.32 3.89
CA PHE A 207 5.98 -17.69 3.00
C PHE A 207 4.80 -18.62 2.68
N ARG A 208 5.05 -19.91 2.38
CA ARG A 208 3.98 -20.89 2.16
C ARG A 208 3.08 -21.06 3.39
N ARG A 209 3.67 -21.15 4.59
CA ARG A 209 2.91 -21.27 5.85
C ARG A 209 2.06 -20.04 6.12
N LEU A 210 2.59 -18.86 5.89
CA LEU A 210 1.82 -17.61 6.00
C LEU A 210 0.68 -17.59 4.99
N LEU A 211 0.93 -17.92 3.73
CA LEU A 211 -0.12 -17.97 2.70
C LEU A 211 -1.22 -18.97 3.07
N ALA A 212 -0.86 -20.12 3.61
CA ALA A 212 -1.81 -21.11 4.11
C ALA A 212 -2.63 -20.57 5.29
N SER A 213 -2.01 -19.82 6.22
CA SER A 213 -2.73 -19.23 7.36
C SER A 213 -3.75 -18.17 6.92
N PHE A 214 -3.43 -17.36 5.91
CA PHE A 214 -4.38 -16.41 5.31
C PHE A 214 -5.54 -17.09 4.58
N SER A 215 -5.37 -18.31 4.13
CA SER A 215 -6.42 -19.12 3.49
C SER A 215 -7.37 -19.78 4.51
N ASN A 216 -7.26 -19.46 5.79
CA ASN A 216 -8.17 -19.97 6.81
C ASN A 216 -9.60 -19.41 6.59
N PRO A 217 -10.63 -20.26 6.48
CA PRO A 217 -12.01 -19.85 6.24
C PRO A 217 -12.52 -18.79 7.24
N SER A 218 -12.17 -18.89 8.52
CA SER A 218 -12.66 -17.98 9.55
C SER A 218 -12.30 -16.49 9.30
N GLY A 219 -11.12 -16.21 8.77
CA GLY A 219 -10.73 -14.84 8.41
C GLY A 219 -11.51 -14.29 7.22
N VAL A 220 -11.78 -15.14 6.25
CA VAL A 220 -12.59 -14.81 5.06
C VAL A 220 -14.04 -14.55 5.47
N GLU A 221 -14.65 -15.46 6.22
CA GLU A 221 -16.03 -15.35 6.73
C GLU A 221 -16.24 -14.09 7.56
N MET A 222 -15.28 -13.77 8.44
CA MET A 222 -15.34 -12.55 9.22
C MET A 222 -15.31 -11.29 8.34
N LEU A 223 -14.47 -11.26 7.31
CA LEU A 223 -14.39 -10.12 6.40
C LEU A 223 -15.68 -9.98 5.57
N GLN A 224 -16.26 -11.09 5.12
CA GLN A 224 -17.56 -11.13 4.45
C GLN A 224 -18.68 -10.61 5.36
N ALA A 225 -18.73 -11.07 6.60
CA ALA A 225 -19.71 -10.59 7.58
C ALA A 225 -19.60 -9.09 7.82
N ARG A 226 -18.38 -8.55 7.95
CA ARG A 226 -18.14 -7.11 8.11
C ARG A 226 -18.56 -6.29 6.90
N MET A 227 -18.27 -6.76 5.70
CA MET A 227 -18.71 -6.09 4.47
C MET A 227 -20.24 -6.05 4.36
N SER A 228 -20.90 -7.18 4.67
CA SER A 228 -22.37 -7.26 4.68
C SER A 228 -22.97 -6.32 5.73
N ALA A 229 -22.37 -6.25 6.92
CA ALA A 229 -22.79 -5.31 7.96
C ALA A 229 -22.58 -3.84 7.53
N ALA A 230 -21.47 -3.52 6.88
CA ALA A 230 -21.20 -2.18 6.37
C ALA A 230 -22.24 -1.75 5.32
N ALA A 231 -22.68 -2.66 4.45
CA ALA A 231 -23.73 -2.40 3.46
C ALA A 231 -25.10 -2.16 4.11
N GLY A 232 -25.39 -2.88 5.20
CA GLY A 232 -26.65 -2.73 5.95
C GLY A 232 -26.67 -1.54 6.92
N THR A 233 -25.56 -0.88 7.18
CA THR A 233 -25.41 0.15 8.20
C THR A 233 -25.28 1.54 7.59
N LYS A 234 -26.08 2.50 8.06
CA LYS A 234 -25.96 3.90 7.63
C LYS A 234 -24.68 4.52 8.17
N ALA A 235 -23.94 5.19 7.30
CA ALA A 235 -22.78 5.97 7.69
C ALA A 235 -23.19 7.21 8.51
N SER A 236 -22.24 7.76 9.24
CA SER A 236 -22.43 8.94 10.08
C SER A 236 -21.75 10.18 9.48
N VAL A 237 -22.18 11.35 9.94
CA VAL A 237 -21.50 12.62 9.62
C VAL A 237 -20.01 12.57 9.98
N GLY A 238 -19.67 11.92 11.09
CA GLY A 238 -18.28 11.78 11.54
C GLY A 238 -17.43 10.96 10.56
N GLU A 239 -17.96 9.86 10.04
CA GLU A 239 -17.27 9.02 9.04
C GLU A 239 -17.08 9.79 7.72
N VAL A 240 -18.09 10.55 7.28
CA VAL A 240 -17.97 11.44 6.11
C VAL A 240 -16.91 12.52 6.32
N MET A 241 -16.90 13.18 7.49
CA MET A 241 -15.91 14.22 7.82
C MET A 241 -14.48 13.66 7.85
N LEU A 242 -14.28 12.44 8.34
CA LEU A 242 -12.96 11.83 8.29
C LEU A 242 -12.50 11.58 6.86
N LEU A 243 -13.39 11.00 6.04
CA LEU A 243 -13.04 10.74 4.64
C LEU A 243 -12.75 12.05 3.89
N ASP A 244 -13.55 13.11 4.16
CA ASP A 244 -13.27 14.46 3.65
C ASP A 244 -11.87 14.95 4.07
N GLY A 245 -11.52 14.78 5.34
CA GLY A 245 -10.19 15.14 5.86
C GLY A 245 -9.05 14.33 5.22
N LEU A 246 -9.27 13.05 4.93
CA LEU A 246 -8.29 12.20 4.21
C LEU A 246 -8.13 12.64 2.76
N ILE A 247 -9.20 12.98 2.05
CA ILE A 247 -9.16 13.51 0.68
C ILE A 247 -8.33 14.79 0.64
N ARG A 248 -8.55 15.73 1.55
CA ARG A 248 -7.78 16.98 1.63
C ARG A 248 -6.29 16.74 1.81
N ARG A 249 -5.91 15.75 2.61
CA ARG A 249 -4.49 15.41 2.86
C ARG A 249 -3.87 14.64 1.71
N SER A 250 -4.63 13.74 1.10
CA SER A 250 -4.13 12.79 0.09
C SER A 250 -4.08 13.36 -1.32
N VAL A 251 -4.93 14.34 -1.67
CA VAL A 251 -4.97 14.92 -3.01
C VAL A 251 -4.06 16.14 -3.09
N ALA A 252 -3.26 16.22 -4.17
CA ALA A 252 -2.26 17.29 -4.30
C ALA A 252 -2.86 18.62 -4.76
N ASN A 253 -3.87 18.58 -5.64
CA ASN A 253 -4.43 19.75 -6.29
C ASN A 253 -5.75 20.19 -5.63
N THR A 254 -5.85 21.47 -5.23
CA THR A 254 -7.02 22.03 -4.54
C THR A 254 -8.31 21.91 -5.37
N ARG A 255 -8.24 22.10 -6.70
CA ARG A 255 -9.41 21.94 -7.57
C ARG A 255 -9.95 20.52 -7.54
N ASN A 256 -9.05 19.54 -7.64
CA ASN A 256 -9.43 18.12 -7.54
C ASN A 256 -9.96 17.76 -6.16
N GLN A 257 -9.38 18.35 -5.08
CA GLN A 257 -9.93 18.19 -3.74
C GLN A 257 -11.39 18.65 -3.66
N MET A 258 -11.71 19.82 -4.23
CA MET A 258 -13.08 20.36 -4.22
C MET A 258 -14.04 19.44 -4.96
N LEU A 259 -13.70 19.01 -6.17
CA LEU A 259 -14.55 18.10 -6.96
C LEU A 259 -14.83 16.76 -6.25
N LEU A 260 -13.79 16.18 -5.66
CA LEU A 260 -13.95 14.90 -4.94
C LEU A 260 -14.76 15.05 -3.66
N ARG A 261 -14.66 16.19 -2.98
CA ARG A 261 -15.48 16.50 -1.80
C ARG A 261 -16.94 16.77 -2.15
N GLU A 262 -17.21 17.45 -3.26
CA GLU A 262 -18.57 17.62 -3.79
C GLU A 262 -19.19 16.25 -4.08
N ARG A 263 -18.47 15.36 -4.75
CA ARG A 263 -18.91 13.99 -5.00
C ARG A 263 -19.14 13.19 -3.70
N LEU A 264 -18.28 13.36 -2.69
CA LEU A 264 -18.48 12.74 -1.38
C LEU A 264 -19.78 13.24 -0.73
N ASN A 265 -20.05 14.54 -0.80
CA ASN A 265 -21.28 15.13 -0.24
C ASN A 265 -22.53 14.64 -0.98
N GLU A 266 -22.47 14.46 -2.30
CA GLU A 266 -23.55 13.86 -3.08
C GLU A 266 -23.84 12.43 -2.64
N ILE A 267 -22.81 11.60 -2.47
CA ILE A 267 -22.92 10.22 -1.98
C ILE A 267 -23.51 10.20 -0.58
N ALA A 268 -23.01 11.03 0.31
CA ALA A 268 -23.44 11.12 1.70
C ALA A 268 -24.84 11.71 1.85
N GLN A 269 -25.37 12.38 0.81
CA GLN A 269 -26.56 13.21 0.89
C GLN A 269 -26.45 14.19 2.07
N ASP A 270 -25.75 15.30 1.82
CA ASP A 270 -25.39 16.32 2.82
C ASP A 270 -26.41 16.38 3.99
N PRO A 271 -25.98 16.27 5.24
CA PRO A 271 -26.86 16.33 6.40
C PRO A 271 -27.77 17.55 6.42
N CYS A 272 -27.33 18.69 5.88
CA CYS A 272 -28.14 19.88 5.74
C CYS A 272 -29.34 19.68 4.81
N VAL A 273 -29.21 18.86 3.78
CA VAL A 273 -30.31 18.51 2.87
C VAL A 273 -31.29 17.54 3.56
N ARG A 274 -30.76 16.59 4.33
CA ARG A 274 -31.55 15.56 4.99
C ARG A 274 -32.32 16.07 6.22
N TYR A 275 -31.66 16.87 7.07
CA TYR A 275 -32.22 17.32 8.35
C TYR A 275 -32.64 18.77 8.32
N GLY A 276 -32.23 19.55 7.36
CA GLY A 276 -32.40 21.01 7.35
C GLY A 276 -31.41 21.73 8.28
N VAL A 277 -31.08 22.96 7.95
CA VAL A 277 -30.15 23.79 8.73
C VAL A 277 -30.67 24.05 10.14
N THR A 278 -31.98 24.26 10.28
CA THR A 278 -32.62 24.56 11.58
C THR A 278 -32.55 23.37 12.53
N ASP A 279 -32.78 22.16 12.01
CA ASP A 279 -32.71 20.93 12.81
C ASP A 279 -31.29 20.67 13.30
N LEU A 280 -30.30 20.86 12.41
CA LEU A 280 -28.90 20.75 12.79
C LEU A 280 -28.47 21.77 13.83
N ALA A 281 -29.00 22.99 13.77
CA ALA A 281 -28.72 24.04 14.77
C ALA A 281 -29.18 23.65 16.18
N ASN A 282 -30.27 22.88 16.29
CA ASN A 282 -30.82 22.41 17.55
C ASN A 282 -30.11 21.19 18.14
N ILE A 283 -29.24 20.53 17.35
CA ILE A 283 -28.47 19.34 17.79
C ILE A 283 -27.18 19.80 18.43
N GLY A 284 -26.90 19.36 19.65
CA GLY A 284 -25.66 19.65 20.35
C GLY A 284 -24.41 19.23 19.53
N LEU A 285 -23.37 20.07 19.52
CA LEU A 285 -22.17 19.87 18.72
C LEU A 285 -21.54 18.48 18.88
N LYS A 286 -21.56 17.92 20.09
CA LYS A 286 -21.02 16.57 20.38
C LYS A 286 -21.83 15.44 19.74
N LYS A 287 -23.11 15.68 19.44
CA LYS A 287 -23.99 14.65 18.85
C LYS A 287 -24.04 14.71 17.32
N ARG A 288 -23.64 15.83 16.71
CA ARG A 288 -23.65 16.01 15.25
C ARG A 288 -22.86 14.94 14.50
N PRO A 289 -21.63 14.55 14.92
CA PRO A 289 -20.89 13.50 14.25
C PRO A 289 -21.61 12.14 14.24
N LEU A 290 -22.53 11.91 15.18
CA LEU A 290 -23.30 10.65 15.29
C LEU A 290 -24.52 10.59 14.38
N LEU A 291 -24.90 11.70 13.75
CA LEU A 291 -26.07 11.72 12.87
C LEU A 291 -25.86 10.82 11.67
N PRO A 292 -26.83 9.95 11.35
CA PRO A 292 -26.75 9.13 10.16
C PRO A 292 -26.92 9.98 8.90
N VAL A 293 -26.14 9.68 7.87
CA VAL A 293 -26.24 10.28 6.54
C VAL A 293 -27.09 9.42 5.59
N GLY A 294 -27.19 9.81 4.33
CA GLY A 294 -28.02 9.10 3.33
C GLY A 294 -27.41 7.76 2.89
N CYS A 295 -26.08 7.67 2.78
CA CYS A 295 -25.37 6.50 2.30
C CYS A 295 -25.11 5.45 3.40
N SER A 296 -24.72 4.26 2.99
CA SER A 296 -24.19 3.21 3.87
C SER A 296 -22.71 3.42 4.19
N VAL A 297 -22.20 2.70 5.17
CA VAL A 297 -20.73 2.62 5.41
C VAL A 297 -20.05 2.03 4.19
N ALA A 298 -20.61 1.01 3.55
CA ALA A 298 -20.04 0.41 2.34
C ALA A 298 -19.88 1.42 1.19
N ASP A 299 -20.81 2.36 1.02
CA ASP A 299 -20.70 3.42 0.00
C ASP A 299 -19.46 4.29 0.23
N LEU A 300 -19.15 4.64 1.48
CA LEU A 300 -17.94 5.38 1.83
C LEU A 300 -16.65 4.57 1.59
N LEU A 301 -16.68 3.28 1.95
CA LEU A 301 -15.55 2.36 1.72
C LEU A 301 -15.27 2.20 0.23
N ASN A 302 -16.33 2.04 -0.56
CA ASN A 302 -16.26 1.91 -2.00
C ASN A 302 -15.70 3.17 -2.66
N PHE A 303 -16.18 4.33 -2.25
CA PHE A 303 -15.69 5.61 -2.74
C PHE A 303 -14.20 5.82 -2.41
N ALA A 304 -13.78 5.54 -1.18
CA ALA A 304 -12.37 5.62 -0.79
C ALA A 304 -11.50 4.65 -1.59
N SER A 305 -11.97 3.42 -1.82
CA SER A 305 -11.27 2.39 -2.59
C SER A 305 -11.19 2.75 -4.08
N GLU A 306 -12.26 3.30 -4.65
CA GLU A 306 -12.31 3.82 -6.02
C GLU A 306 -11.26 4.92 -6.22
N LEU A 307 -11.22 5.91 -5.32
CA LEU A 307 -10.23 6.99 -5.38
C LEU A 307 -8.80 6.45 -5.33
N ALA A 308 -8.55 5.52 -4.41
CA ALA A 308 -7.22 4.95 -4.23
C ALA A 308 -6.77 4.08 -5.42
N THR A 309 -7.71 3.45 -6.15
CA THR A 309 -7.43 2.52 -7.25
C THR A 309 -7.45 3.20 -8.61
N HIS A 310 -8.49 3.98 -8.89
CA HIS A 310 -8.73 4.54 -10.23
C HIS A 310 -8.27 5.98 -10.40
N HIS A 311 -8.09 6.70 -9.29
CA HIS A 311 -7.62 8.09 -9.28
C HIS A 311 -6.27 8.25 -8.57
N ALA A 312 -5.44 7.20 -8.61
CA ALA A 312 -4.13 7.21 -7.97
C ALA A 312 -3.19 8.31 -8.51
N ASP A 313 -3.40 8.76 -9.74
CA ASP A 313 -2.70 9.88 -10.38
C ASP A 313 -2.98 11.22 -9.70
N LEU A 314 -4.13 11.38 -9.05
CA LEU A 314 -4.50 12.57 -8.29
C LEU A 314 -3.94 12.56 -6.86
N LEU A 315 -3.50 11.40 -6.37
CA LEU A 315 -3.09 11.21 -4.99
C LEU A 315 -1.60 11.50 -4.81
N LYS A 316 -1.27 11.98 -3.62
CA LYS A 316 0.12 12.06 -3.17
C LYS A 316 0.68 10.64 -2.95
N PRO A 317 2.01 10.45 -3.07
CA PRO A 317 2.63 9.13 -2.90
C PRO A 317 2.41 8.47 -1.54
N ASP A 318 2.17 9.27 -0.50
CA ASP A 318 1.94 8.87 0.89
C ASP A 318 0.46 8.78 1.27
N SER A 319 -0.43 8.74 0.27
CA SER A 319 -1.88 8.65 0.50
C SER A 319 -2.26 7.44 1.35
N THR A 320 -3.08 7.71 2.37
CA THR A 320 -3.61 6.70 3.30
C THR A 320 -5.03 6.24 2.96
N LEU A 321 -5.58 6.63 1.82
CA LEU A 321 -6.94 6.25 1.41
C LEU A 321 -7.15 4.74 1.30
N HIS A 322 -6.15 3.98 0.84
CA HIS A 322 -6.21 2.52 0.84
C HIS A 322 -6.40 1.92 2.23
N SER A 323 -5.80 2.54 3.26
CA SER A 323 -5.90 2.06 4.63
C SER A 323 -7.20 2.47 5.32
N PHE A 324 -7.92 3.47 4.80
CA PHE A 324 -9.20 3.90 5.36
C PHE A 324 -10.21 2.75 5.38
N ALA A 325 -10.48 2.16 4.21
CA ALA A 325 -11.42 1.06 4.08
C ALA A 325 -11.04 -0.12 4.98
N GLY A 326 -9.76 -0.51 4.94
CA GLY A 326 -9.27 -1.58 5.79
C GLY A 326 -9.35 -1.27 7.29
N THR A 327 -9.11 -0.04 7.70
CA THR A 327 -9.22 0.38 9.10
C THR A 327 -10.66 0.30 9.57
N VAL A 328 -11.61 0.83 8.80
CA VAL A 328 -13.05 0.76 9.14
C VAL A 328 -13.52 -0.68 9.23
N LEU A 329 -13.15 -1.54 8.26
CA LEU A 329 -13.55 -2.94 8.26
C LEU A 329 -12.90 -3.77 9.37
N SER A 330 -11.68 -3.44 9.80
CA SER A 330 -10.93 -4.27 10.73
C SER A 330 -11.05 -3.83 12.18
N LYS A 331 -11.00 -2.53 12.46
CA LYS A 331 -10.99 -2.00 13.84
C LYS A 331 -12.28 -1.29 14.23
N GLY A 332 -13.13 -1.04 13.24
CA GLY A 332 -14.11 -0.02 13.40
C GLY A 332 -13.45 1.36 13.33
N PHE A 333 -14.27 2.37 13.35
CA PHE A 333 -13.89 3.73 13.14
C PHE A 333 -13.88 4.49 14.46
N ASP A 334 -12.72 4.92 14.93
CA ASP A 334 -12.61 5.66 16.18
C ASP A 334 -12.45 7.16 15.89
N LEU A 335 -13.45 7.95 16.26
CA LEU A 335 -13.39 9.41 16.15
C LEU A 335 -12.60 10.05 17.29
N GLU A 336 -12.28 9.34 18.36
CA GLU A 336 -11.53 9.89 19.49
C GLU A 336 -10.17 10.41 19.08
N ASP A 337 -9.51 9.77 18.12
CA ASP A 337 -8.22 10.22 17.58
C ASP A 337 -8.30 11.56 16.83
N LEU A 338 -9.48 11.92 16.31
CA LEU A 338 -9.69 13.15 15.54
C LEU A 338 -10.43 14.22 16.33
N TYR A 339 -11.32 13.79 17.18
CA TYR A 339 -12.16 14.65 18.02
C TYR A 339 -12.08 14.15 19.47
N PRO A 340 -11.09 14.61 20.26
CA PRO A 340 -11.02 14.28 21.67
C PRO A 340 -12.39 14.52 22.33
N ASN A 341 -12.97 13.51 22.95
CA ASN A 341 -14.33 13.47 23.51
C ASN A 341 -15.47 13.14 22.50
N ALA A 342 -15.20 12.74 21.28
CA ALA A 342 -16.23 12.18 20.41
C ALA A 342 -16.57 10.74 20.84
N VAL A 343 -17.84 10.38 20.79
CA VAL A 343 -18.27 8.99 21.01
C VAL A 343 -17.76 8.13 19.84
N ARG A 344 -17.32 6.90 20.13
CA ARG A 344 -16.93 5.91 19.13
C ARG A 344 -18.07 5.66 18.15
N THR A 345 -17.94 6.19 16.94
CA THR A 345 -19.01 6.12 15.94
C THR A 345 -19.10 4.76 15.28
N SER A 346 -17.98 4.11 15.03
CA SER A 346 -17.98 2.77 14.43
C SER A 346 -18.60 1.72 15.34
N ALA A 347 -18.34 1.78 16.64
CA ALA A 347 -19.02 0.94 17.62
C ALA A 347 -20.54 1.19 17.64
N PHE A 348 -20.99 2.41 17.38
CA PHE A 348 -22.39 2.75 17.35
C PHE A 348 -23.12 2.28 16.09
N TYR A 349 -22.49 2.44 14.92
CA TYR A 349 -23.12 2.15 13.63
C TYR A 349 -22.88 0.71 13.13
N LEU A 350 -21.81 0.06 13.54
CA LEU A 350 -21.53 -1.35 13.25
C LEU A 350 -21.98 -2.30 14.36
N ASN A 351 -22.64 -1.80 15.40
CA ASN A 351 -23.08 -2.56 16.58
C ASN A 351 -24.15 -3.63 16.31
N GLY A 352 -24.64 -3.77 15.09
CA GLY A 352 -25.52 -4.88 14.73
C GLY A 352 -24.77 -6.21 14.55
N VAL A 353 -23.44 -6.18 14.52
CA VAL A 353 -22.58 -7.35 14.40
C VAL A 353 -21.59 -7.29 15.55
N ASP A 354 -21.65 -8.27 16.44
CA ASP A 354 -20.68 -8.42 17.52
C ASP A 354 -19.30 -8.75 16.92
N PHE A 355 -18.46 -7.72 16.83
CA PHE A 355 -17.07 -7.85 16.37
C PHE A 355 -16.10 -8.14 17.52
N SER A 356 -16.60 -8.34 18.72
CA SER A 356 -15.80 -8.86 19.83
C SER A 356 -15.44 -10.31 19.54
N MET A 357 -14.50 -10.52 18.65
CA MET A 357 -13.79 -11.78 18.62
C MET A 357 -12.86 -11.78 19.81
N GLU A 358 -13.20 -12.54 20.82
CA GLU A 358 -12.22 -13.05 21.75
C GLU A 358 -11.11 -13.71 20.92
N ALA A 359 -9.89 -13.20 21.10
CA ALA A 359 -8.71 -13.80 20.51
C ALA A 359 -8.62 -15.23 21.07
N ALA A 360 -9.01 -16.20 20.28
CA ALA A 360 -8.77 -17.60 20.53
C ALA A 360 -7.34 -17.97 20.11
#